data_20748672f11837697edc73cf18313680
#
_entry.id   20748672f11837697edc73cf18313680
#
_cell.length_a   1.000
_cell.length_b   1.000
_cell.length_c   1.000
_cell.angle_alpha   90.00
_cell.angle_beta   90.00
_cell.angle_gamma   90.00
#
_symmetry.space_group_name_H-M   'P 1'
#
loop_
_entity.id
_entity.type
_entity.pdbx_description
1 polymer ?
#
loop_
_entity_poly.entity_id
_entity_poly.type
_entity_poly.pdbx_seq_one_letter_code
_entity_poly.pdbx_strand_id
1 'polypeptide(L)'
;MKNKLLRFAALVMSLVMAAALLTSCGNKDNTEGGKTPSGNNSGSGSGASSDAEYLSDEELEKLKGTSIRYPFWQTPDDSQQAVINAFEEKYGIKVNVEIVPQDQYITNISGKIAAGNAPDIYWSNDDFPACLTCLQPIEVSKIDLNDSIWDKTVSELSTLGGKAYLVNAIGNSGRDICFYNKKLLNDNNIKTPEDYVEEGNWTWETMTKIMRQVTSLGSGYYGAYVDMETFWASAGVSFYQYKDGKFTSGLGSNLTKAMTQLSTWLDEGLMHGVGYDYRDEFNKGKVGLAITNDYGLQKKGYWKSMDPAHIGYTSIPDIDQNTKASEAGLYQGWGICKGASNPVAGGLFIRYYSNIANYDISNKYITEDAMNYALRLTSGTTENTGHCLMTGSSQVLGQDRFTYWKLAQNNPKQIQQQLESMANQVNEGVNRLNARLDSVAKGE
;
A
#
# COMPACT_ATOMS: atom_id res chain seq x y z
N MET A 1 37.25 0.22 15.74
CA MET A 1 37.06 1.58 16.30
C MET A 1 36.42 2.58 15.34
N LYS A 2 36.63 2.50 14.02
CA LYS A 2 36.00 3.41 13.04
C LYS A 2 34.46 3.28 12.95
N ASN A 3 33.91 2.07 13.08
CA ASN A 3 32.47 1.85 12.98
C ASN A 3 31.63 2.33 14.19
N LYS A 4 32.25 2.49 15.37
CA LYS A 4 31.58 3.06 16.54
C LYS A 4 31.45 4.59 16.45
N LEU A 5 32.36 5.25 15.76
CA LEU A 5 32.28 6.70 15.55
C LEU A 5 31.21 7.10 14.52
N LEU A 6 31.00 6.28 13.47
CA LEU A 6 29.92 6.53 12.49
C LEU A 6 28.52 6.34 13.10
N ARG A 7 28.36 5.34 13.98
CA ARG A 7 27.08 5.12 14.70
C ARG A 7 26.75 6.27 15.66
N PHE A 8 27.76 6.87 16.28
CA PHE A 8 27.58 8.04 17.14
C PHE A 8 27.24 9.31 16.35
N ALA A 9 27.79 9.47 15.15
CA ALA A 9 27.48 10.60 14.27
C ALA A 9 26.06 10.54 13.70
N ALA A 10 25.54 9.33 13.36
CA ALA A 10 24.17 9.14 12.90
C ALA A 10 23.15 9.37 14.02
N LEU A 11 23.45 8.95 15.25
CA LEU A 11 22.59 9.15 16.41
C LEU A 11 22.52 10.64 16.83
N VAL A 12 23.64 11.36 16.72
CA VAL A 12 23.68 12.80 17.04
C VAL A 12 22.97 13.64 15.98
N MET A 13 23.00 13.24 14.70
CA MET A 13 22.22 13.94 13.66
C MET A 13 20.71 13.75 13.79
N SER A 14 20.25 12.57 14.20
CA SER A 14 18.82 12.34 14.46
C SER A 14 18.31 13.10 15.69
N LEU A 15 19.13 13.26 16.74
CA LEU A 15 18.78 14.06 17.92
C LEU A 15 18.78 15.56 17.64
N VAL A 16 19.63 16.04 16.75
CA VAL A 16 19.67 17.48 16.40
C VAL A 16 18.45 17.89 15.56
N MET A 17 17.89 17.01 14.73
CA MET A 17 16.63 17.28 14.01
C MET A 17 15.41 17.27 14.96
N ALA A 18 15.39 16.41 15.97
CA ALA A 18 14.31 16.39 16.97
C ALA A 18 14.34 17.59 17.92
N ALA A 19 15.54 18.13 18.23
CA ALA A 19 15.69 19.30 19.09
C ALA A 19 15.33 20.64 18.41
N ALA A 20 15.36 20.71 17.07
CA ALA A 20 14.96 21.89 16.31
C ALA A 20 13.45 22.14 16.28
N LEU A 21 12.64 21.16 16.68
CA LEU A 21 11.17 21.24 16.71
C LEU A 21 10.61 21.67 18.08
N LEU A 22 11.43 21.84 19.12
CA LEU A 22 10.96 22.13 20.49
C LEU A 22 11.37 23.50 21.05
N THR A 23 12.00 24.39 20.26
CA THR A 23 12.39 25.72 20.74
C THR A 23 11.72 26.87 19.99
N SER A 24 10.39 26.93 20.09
CA SER A 24 9.65 28.13 19.72
C SER A 24 8.48 28.32 20.68
N CYS A 25 8.78 28.68 21.93
CA CYS A 25 7.83 29.35 22.82
C CYS A 25 8.59 30.09 23.92
N GLY A 26 8.51 31.41 23.86
CA GLY A 26 8.58 32.30 25.05
C GLY A 26 9.92 32.93 25.39
N ASN A 27 10.13 34.21 25.09
CA ASN A 27 10.18 35.22 26.14
C ASN A 27 10.06 36.66 25.58
N LYS A 28 9.28 37.46 26.26
CA LYS A 28 9.20 38.90 26.10
C LYS A 28 10.39 39.55 26.86
N ASP A 29 10.97 40.61 26.30
CA ASP A 29 10.99 41.94 26.93
C ASP A 29 11.67 42.98 26.04
N ASN A 30 11.00 44.11 25.96
CA ASN A 30 11.29 45.52 25.65
C ASN A 30 12.71 45.97 25.26
N THR A 31 12.88 46.74 24.19
CA THR A 31 12.93 48.22 24.20
C THR A 31 13.15 48.79 22.78
N GLU A 32 12.34 49.80 22.49
CA GLU A 32 12.43 51.01 21.62
C GLU A 32 13.36 51.10 20.38
N GLY A 33 12.75 51.47 19.24
CA GLY A 33 13.18 52.62 18.45
C GLY A 33 13.58 52.31 16.98
N GLY A 34 12.76 52.75 15.97
CA GLY A 34 13.30 53.11 14.68
C GLY A 34 12.54 52.61 13.43
N LYS A 35 11.79 53.51 12.88
CA LYS A 35 11.12 53.64 11.56
C LYS A 35 11.45 52.67 10.42
N THR A 36 10.33 52.23 9.80
CA THR A 36 10.01 51.63 8.49
C THR A 36 10.97 51.95 7.30
N PRO A 37 11.07 51.07 6.26
CA PRO A 37 9.91 50.75 5.38
C PRO A 37 9.82 49.30 4.89
N SER A 38 8.57 48.93 4.58
CA SER A 38 8.04 47.99 3.60
C SER A 38 9.02 47.07 2.86
N GLY A 39 8.84 45.75 3.05
CA GLY A 39 9.42 44.71 2.22
C GLY A 39 8.62 43.42 2.41
N ASN A 40 7.93 43.01 1.38
CA ASN A 40 7.28 41.71 1.23
C ASN A 40 8.23 40.59 1.68
N ASN A 41 7.84 39.82 2.67
CA ASN A 41 8.56 38.61 3.02
C ASN A 41 7.58 37.43 3.03
N SER A 42 7.63 36.67 1.95
CA SER A 42 7.03 35.34 1.83
C SER A 42 7.74 34.42 2.81
N GLY A 43 7.19 34.25 3.99
CA GLY A 43 7.66 33.28 4.97
C GLY A 43 7.13 31.88 4.62
N SER A 44 7.98 31.05 4.08
CA SER A 44 7.77 29.61 3.97
C SER A 44 7.81 28.99 5.36
N GLY A 45 6.64 28.83 5.98
CA GLY A 45 6.45 28.07 7.20
C GLY A 45 5.93 26.68 6.85
N SER A 46 6.72 25.65 7.06
CA SER A 46 6.28 24.27 7.08
C SER A 46 5.44 24.02 8.34
N GLY A 47 4.16 24.35 8.27
CA GLY A 47 3.17 23.97 9.27
C GLY A 47 2.31 22.84 8.71
N ALA A 48 2.03 21.81 9.50
CA ALA A 48 1.00 20.84 9.20
C ALA A 48 -0.29 21.61 8.88
N SER A 49 -0.80 21.49 7.64
CA SER A 49 -2.01 22.20 7.23
C SER A 49 -3.17 21.75 8.12
N SER A 50 -3.83 22.70 8.74
CA SER A 50 -5.07 22.43 9.47
C SER A 50 -6.13 21.96 8.46
N ASP A 51 -7.05 21.09 8.88
CA ASP A 51 -8.17 20.65 8.03
C ASP A 51 -9.00 21.84 7.46
N ALA A 52 -8.86 23.02 8.06
CA ALA A 52 -9.51 24.27 7.63
C ALA A 52 -8.96 24.86 6.32
N GLU A 53 -7.77 24.46 5.86
CA GLU A 53 -7.20 24.99 4.59
C GLU A 53 -7.79 24.33 3.34
N TYR A 54 -8.48 23.20 3.50
CA TYR A 54 -9.04 22.43 2.40
C TYR A 54 -10.35 23.04 1.85
N LEU A 55 -11.25 23.47 2.72
CA LEU A 55 -12.51 24.13 2.40
C LEU A 55 -12.64 25.42 3.22
N SER A 56 -13.25 26.43 2.63
CA SER A 56 -13.59 27.66 3.36
C SER A 56 -14.67 27.42 4.42
N ASP A 57 -14.74 28.26 5.45
CA ASP A 57 -15.77 28.19 6.48
C ASP A 57 -17.20 28.21 5.89
N GLU A 58 -17.41 28.99 4.81
CA GLU A 58 -18.71 29.06 4.12
C GLU A 58 -19.05 27.71 3.45
N GLU A 59 -18.07 27.03 2.87
CA GLU A 59 -18.25 25.70 2.27
C GLU A 59 -18.52 24.65 3.32
N LEU A 60 -17.79 24.65 4.43
CA LEU A 60 -18.03 23.76 5.55
C LEU A 60 -19.43 23.95 6.15
N GLU A 61 -19.89 25.19 6.29
CA GLU A 61 -21.24 25.48 6.82
C GLU A 61 -22.34 24.92 5.91
N LYS A 62 -22.14 24.97 4.58
CA LYS A 62 -23.10 24.36 3.61
C LYS A 62 -23.16 22.85 3.69
N LEU A 63 -22.13 22.18 4.19
CA LEU A 63 -22.10 20.74 4.34
C LEU A 63 -22.73 20.24 5.63
N LYS A 64 -22.89 21.08 6.64
CA LYS A 64 -23.50 20.70 7.91
C LYS A 64 -24.93 20.20 7.72
N GLY A 65 -25.26 19.14 8.44
CA GLY A 65 -26.56 18.48 8.36
C GLY A 65 -26.74 17.60 7.11
N THR A 66 -25.75 17.53 6.23
CA THR A 66 -25.75 16.60 5.09
C THR A 66 -25.26 15.20 5.51
N SER A 67 -25.29 14.26 4.57
CA SER A 67 -24.76 12.93 4.79
C SER A 67 -23.99 12.43 3.59
N ILE A 68 -23.08 11.49 3.82
CA ILE A 68 -22.39 10.71 2.81
C ILE A 68 -22.74 9.24 2.95
N ARG A 69 -22.76 8.52 1.83
CA ARG A 69 -22.93 7.06 1.76
C ARG A 69 -21.60 6.42 1.50
N TYR A 70 -21.19 5.57 2.45
CA TYR A 70 -19.92 4.88 2.46
C TYR A 70 -20.15 3.37 2.37
N PRO A 71 -20.08 2.74 1.19
CA PRO A 71 -20.07 1.30 1.06
C PRO A 71 -18.76 0.73 1.56
N PHE A 72 -18.83 -0.29 2.41
CA PHE A 72 -17.66 -0.98 2.93
C PHE A 72 -17.96 -2.48 3.03
N TRP A 73 -16.94 -3.34 2.95
CA TRP A 73 -17.14 -4.79 2.93
C TRP A 73 -17.25 -5.44 4.32
N GLN A 74 -16.97 -4.68 5.36
CA GLN A 74 -17.06 -5.16 6.75
C GLN A 74 -17.57 -4.05 7.66
N THR A 75 -18.07 -4.44 8.82
CA THR A 75 -18.38 -3.47 9.88
C THR A 75 -17.10 -2.77 10.32
N PRO A 76 -17.08 -1.42 10.39
CA PRO A 76 -15.96 -0.69 10.95
C PRO A 76 -15.58 -1.23 12.33
N ASP A 77 -14.30 -1.41 12.58
CA ASP A 77 -13.82 -1.76 13.90
C ASP A 77 -13.90 -0.55 14.87
N ASP A 78 -13.64 -0.79 16.16
CA ASP A 78 -13.77 0.27 17.18
C ASP A 78 -12.92 1.51 16.87
N SER A 79 -11.73 1.33 16.30
CA SER A 79 -10.84 2.44 15.92
C SER A 79 -11.39 3.20 14.72
N GLN A 80 -11.86 2.50 13.71
CA GLN A 80 -12.49 3.08 12.52
C GLN A 80 -13.78 3.81 12.90
N GLN A 81 -14.60 3.20 13.77
CA GLN A 81 -15.85 3.81 14.24
C GLN A 81 -15.56 5.08 15.08
N ALA A 82 -14.51 5.08 15.89
CA ALA A 82 -14.12 6.27 16.65
C ALA A 82 -13.76 7.44 15.72
N VAL A 83 -13.02 7.19 14.62
CA VAL A 83 -12.69 8.23 13.64
C VAL A 83 -13.94 8.72 12.90
N ILE A 84 -14.87 7.82 12.55
CA ILE A 84 -16.16 8.21 11.95
C ILE A 84 -16.94 9.12 12.91
N ASN A 85 -17.08 8.74 14.18
CA ASN A 85 -17.80 9.52 15.17
C ASN A 85 -17.16 10.91 15.37
N ALA A 86 -15.83 10.98 15.45
CA ALA A 86 -15.12 12.24 15.58
C ALA A 86 -15.30 13.15 14.35
N PHE A 87 -15.35 12.57 13.14
CA PHE A 87 -15.68 13.32 11.92
C PHE A 87 -17.10 13.89 11.98
N GLU A 88 -18.08 13.06 12.35
CA GLU A 88 -19.49 13.49 12.47
C GLU A 88 -19.64 14.63 13.51
N GLU A 89 -18.99 14.50 14.65
CA GLU A 89 -18.99 15.53 15.70
C GLU A 89 -18.37 16.84 15.21
N LYS A 90 -17.18 16.74 14.55
CA LYS A 90 -16.43 17.90 14.10
C LYS A 90 -17.13 18.69 13.00
N TYR A 91 -17.69 17.99 12.01
CA TYR A 91 -18.22 18.63 10.79
C TYR A 91 -19.74 18.67 10.70
N GLY A 92 -20.44 17.96 11.57
CA GLY A 92 -21.91 17.86 11.51
C GLY A 92 -22.43 17.16 10.27
N ILE A 93 -21.63 16.29 9.64
CA ILE A 93 -21.95 15.52 8.45
C ILE A 93 -22.11 14.05 8.84
N LYS A 94 -23.24 13.43 8.50
CA LYS A 94 -23.50 12.02 8.81
C LYS A 94 -22.77 11.07 7.87
N VAL A 95 -22.22 9.96 8.39
CA VAL A 95 -21.57 8.90 7.62
C VAL A 95 -22.40 7.63 7.67
N ASN A 96 -23.11 7.35 6.59
CA ASN A 96 -23.93 6.15 6.46
C ASN A 96 -23.09 5.01 5.89
N VAL A 97 -22.54 4.16 6.76
CA VAL A 97 -21.78 2.97 6.35
C VAL A 97 -22.77 1.91 5.87
N GLU A 98 -22.54 1.40 4.68
CA GLU A 98 -23.34 0.36 4.06
C GLU A 98 -22.49 -0.88 3.81
N ILE A 99 -22.86 -2.02 4.38
CA ILE A 99 -22.08 -3.25 4.24
C ILE A 99 -22.40 -3.92 2.91
N VAL A 100 -21.37 -4.06 2.08
CA VAL A 100 -21.45 -4.70 0.76
C VAL A 100 -20.38 -5.80 0.71
N PRO A 101 -20.73 -7.08 0.47
CA PRO A 101 -19.75 -8.15 0.36
C PRO A 101 -18.65 -7.83 -0.67
N GLN A 102 -17.40 -8.18 -0.34
CA GLN A 102 -16.24 -7.82 -1.16
C GLN A 102 -16.30 -8.41 -2.57
N ASP A 103 -16.76 -9.64 -2.70
CA ASP A 103 -16.93 -10.34 -3.99
C ASP A 103 -18.01 -9.72 -4.89
N GLN A 104 -18.92 -8.92 -4.32
CA GLN A 104 -20.01 -8.24 -5.03
C GLN A 104 -19.81 -6.72 -5.10
N TYR A 105 -18.70 -6.20 -4.59
CA TYR A 105 -18.52 -4.77 -4.34
C TYR A 105 -18.70 -3.91 -5.60
N ILE A 106 -17.92 -4.17 -6.66
CA ILE A 106 -18.04 -3.42 -7.93
C ILE A 106 -19.44 -3.57 -8.54
N THR A 107 -19.95 -4.81 -8.59
CA THR A 107 -21.26 -5.08 -9.22
C THR A 107 -22.39 -4.37 -8.50
N ASN A 108 -22.39 -4.38 -7.17
CA ASN A 108 -23.38 -3.69 -6.35
C ASN A 108 -23.32 -2.17 -6.57
N ILE A 109 -22.12 -1.57 -6.52
CA ILE A 109 -21.95 -0.14 -6.69
C ILE A 109 -22.32 0.29 -8.12
N SER A 110 -21.89 -0.45 -9.15
CA SER A 110 -22.29 -0.20 -10.54
C SER A 110 -23.82 -0.24 -10.71
N GLY A 111 -24.49 -1.21 -10.09
CA GLY A 111 -25.94 -1.29 -10.11
C GLY A 111 -26.64 -0.09 -9.46
N LYS A 112 -26.11 0.39 -8.33
CA LYS A 112 -26.63 1.60 -7.65
C LYS A 112 -26.42 2.85 -8.49
N ILE A 113 -25.26 3.00 -9.13
CA ILE A 113 -24.99 4.11 -10.05
C ILE A 113 -25.99 4.10 -11.20
N ALA A 114 -26.19 2.94 -11.84
CA ALA A 114 -27.15 2.79 -12.94
C ALA A 114 -28.59 3.09 -12.53
N ALA A 115 -28.95 2.83 -11.28
CA ALA A 115 -30.27 3.13 -10.70
C ALA A 115 -30.42 4.59 -10.23
N GLY A 116 -29.41 5.45 -10.43
CA GLY A 116 -29.44 6.84 -9.95
C GLY A 116 -29.32 6.98 -8.43
N ASN A 117 -28.82 5.94 -7.75
CA ASN A 117 -28.67 5.87 -6.29
C ASN A 117 -27.20 5.61 -5.90
N ALA A 118 -26.27 6.30 -6.57
CA ALA A 118 -24.82 6.14 -6.39
C ALA A 118 -24.40 6.41 -4.94
N PRO A 119 -23.48 5.63 -4.34
CA PRO A 119 -22.77 6.04 -3.12
C PRO A 119 -21.95 7.31 -3.38
N ASP A 120 -21.45 7.96 -2.31
CA ASP A 120 -20.63 9.16 -2.48
C ASP A 120 -19.16 8.82 -2.65
N ILE A 121 -18.67 7.84 -1.91
CA ILE A 121 -17.26 7.43 -1.92
C ILE A 121 -17.11 5.95 -2.28
N TYR A 122 -15.94 5.60 -2.75
CA TYR A 122 -15.53 4.27 -3.15
C TYR A 122 -14.21 3.92 -2.50
N TRP A 123 -14.08 2.72 -1.94
CA TRP A 123 -12.79 2.20 -1.53
C TRP A 123 -12.33 1.12 -2.51
N SER A 124 -11.26 1.39 -3.23
CA SER A 124 -10.59 0.40 -4.07
C SER A 124 -9.60 -0.37 -3.22
N ASN A 125 -9.82 -1.68 -3.08
CA ASN A 125 -8.92 -2.56 -2.34
C ASN A 125 -7.85 -3.16 -3.27
N ASP A 126 -8.30 -3.77 -4.37
CA ASP A 126 -7.43 -4.40 -5.38
C ASP A 126 -8.11 -4.42 -6.76
N ASP A 127 -9.05 -3.52 -7.01
CA ASP A 127 -9.94 -3.57 -8.16
C ASP A 127 -9.69 -2.48 -9.20
N PHE A 128 -8.73 -1.58 -8.96
CA PHE A 128 -8.29 -0.63 -9.99
C PHE A 128 -7.47 -1.37 -11.07
N PRO A 129 -7.69 -1.11 -12.37
CA PRO A 129 -8.56 -0.09 -12.97
C PRO A 129 -9.98 -0.57 -13.31
N ALA A 130 -10.40 -1.76 -12.89
CA ALA A 130 -11.73 -2.28 -13.18
C ALA A 130 -12.85 -1.39 -12.61
N CYS A 131 -12.59 -0.76 -11.46
CA CYS A 131 -13.53 0.15 -10.78
C CYS A 131 -13.73 1.50 -11.49
N LEU A 132 -13.00 1.82 -12.55
CA LEU A 132 -13.15 3.09 -13.29
C LEU A 132 -14.58 3.36 -13.78
N THR A 133 -15.36 2.32 -14.02
CA THR A 133 -16.79 2.45 -14.37
C THR A 133 -17.63 3.04 -13.24
N CYS A 134 -17.15 2.90 -11.99
CA CYS A 134 -17.82 3.40 -10.79
C CYS A 134 -17.32 4.78 -10.38
N LEU A 135 -16.20 5.26 -10.93
CA LEU A 135 -15.49 6.44 -10.45
C LEU A 135 -15.65 7.64 -11.36
N GLN A 136 -15.59 8.81 -10.75
CA GLN A 136 -15.34 10.09 -11.42
C GLN A 136 -14.03 10.70 -10.91
N PRO A 137 -13.43 11.66 -11.66
CA PRO A 137 -12.17 12.27 -11.25
C PRO A 137 -12.24 12.85 -9.83
N ILE A 138 -11.15 12.70 -9.08
CA ILE A 138 -11.07 13.12 -7.68
C ILE A 138 -11.26 14.63 -7.49
N GLU A 139 -10.94 15.44 -8.51
CA GLU A 139 -11.06 16.89 -8.52
C GLU A 139 -12.47 17.40 -8.19
N VAL A 140 -13.52 16.60 -8.46
CA VAL A 140 -14.91 16.97 -8.13
C VAL A 140 -15.15 17.10 -6.62
N SER A 141 -14.30 16.47 -5.83
CA SER A 141 -14.32 16.51 -4.36
C SER A 141 -13.53 17.67 -3.77
N LYS A 142 -12.86 18.45 -4.59
CA LYS A 142 -11.92 19.52 -4.22
C LYS A 142 -10.69 19.06 -3.43
N ILE A 143 -10.39 17.77 -3.37
CA ILE A 143 -9.14 17.28 -2.77
C ILE A 143 -7.96 17.95 -3.48
N ASP A 144 -7.09 18.61 -2.70
CA ASP A 144 -5.79 19.07 -3.20
C ASP A 144 -4.81 17.91 -3.21
N LEU A 145 -4.48 17.44 -4.43
CA LEU A 145 -3.51 16.36 -4.62
C LEU A 145 -2.07 16.75 -4.23
N ASN A 146 -1.79 18.04 -3.98
CA ASN A 146 -0.48 18.50 -3.52
C ASN A 146 -0.34 18.46 -1.99
N ASP A 147 -1.42 18.23 -1.25
CA ASP A 147 -1.36 18.05 0.19
C ASP A 147 -0.36 16.94 0.56
N SER A 148 0.47 17.21 1.55
CA SER A 148 1.54 16.32 2.00
C SER A 148 1.05 15.04 2.68
N ILE A 149 -0.24 14.95 3.01
CA ILE A 149 -0.80 13.72 3.57
C ILE A 149 -0.91 12.59 2.54
N TRP A 150 -0.94 12.92 1.24
CA TRP A 150 -1.19 11.92 0.21
C TRP A 150 0.05 11.13 -0.19
N ASP A 151 -0.12 9.82 -0.30
CA ASP A 151 0.80 8.96 -1.01
C ASP A 151 0.72 9.25 -2.52
N LYS A 152 1.73 9.93 -3.04
CA LYS A 152 1.77 10.35 -4.45
C LYS A 152 1.70 9.17 -5.41
N THR A 153 2.25 8.03 -5.03
CA THR A 153 2.23 6.83 -5.86
C THR A 153 0.81 6.40 -6.20
N VAL A 154 -0.11 6.45 -5.24
CA VAL A 154 -1.52 6.06 -5.48
C VAL A 154 -2.20 7.00 -6.49
N SER A 155 -2.04 8.31 -6.32
CA SER A 155 -2.64 9.28 -7.25
C SER A 155 -2.00 9.21 -8.63
N GLU A 156 -0.69 9.03 -8.73
CA GLU A 156 0.04 8.89 -10.01
C GLU A 156 -0.40 7.64 -10.78
N LEU A 157 -0.46 6.48 -10.10
CA LEU A 157 -0.89 5.21 -10.70
C LEU A 157 -2.35 5.24 -11.16
N SER A 158 -3.20 6.00 -10.49
CA SER A 158 -4.60 6.16 -10.85
C SER A 158 -4.87 7.33 -11.79
N THR A 159 -3.82 8.03 -12.28
CA THR A 159 -3.97 9.16 -13.19
C THR A 159 -4.09 8.66 -14.63
N LEU A 160 -5.26 8.84 -15.22
CA LEU A 160 -5.58 8.46 -16.58
C LEU A 160 -6.10 9.69 -17.33
N GLY A 161 -5.53 9.96 -18.50
CA GLY A 161 -5.91 11.15 -19.27
C GLY A 161 -5.69 12.49 -18.54
N GLY A 162 -4.71 12.53 -17.63
CA GLY A 162 -4.40 13.71 -16.81
C GLY A 162 -5.34 13.91 -15.60
N LYS A 163 -6.21 12.96 -15.30
CA LYS A 163 -7.15 13.00 -14.17
C LYS A 163 -6.86 11.88 -13.18
N ALA A 164 -6.71 12.20 -11.91
CA ALA A 164 -6.57 11.20 -10.85
C ALA A 164 -7.93 10.67 -10.41
N TYR A 165 -8.01 9.38 -10.12
CA TYR A 165 -9.24 8.71 -9.70
C TYR A 165 -9.19 8.17 -8.28
N LEU A 166 -7.99 7.92 -7.75
CA LEU A 166 -7.80 7.43 -6.38
C LEU A 166 -6.79 8.29 -5.63
N VAL A 167 -6.99 8.36 -4.32
CA VAL A 167 -6.04 8.92 -3.35
C VAL A 167 -5.94 8.00 -2.15
N ASN A 168 -4.80 7.99 -1.48
CA ASN A 168 -4.67 7.41 -0.15
C ASN A 168 -3.63 8.18 0.64
N ALA A 169 -3.77 8.19 1.96
CA ALA A 169 -2.81 8.89 2.80
C ALA A 169 -1.57 8.04 3.08
N ILE A 170 -0.45 8.71 3.32
CA ILE A 170 0.80 8.12 3.80
C ILE A 170 0.51 7.24 5.03
N GLY A 171 1.09 6.04 5.06
CA GLY A 171 0.89 5.04 6.11
C GLY A 171 -0.41 4.22 6.01
N ASN A 172 -1.23 4.44 4.98
CA ASN A 172 -2.47 3.69 4.74
C ASN A 172 -2.49 2.89 3.43
N SER A 173 -1.56 3.14 2.51
CA SER A 173 -1.40 2.33 1.31
C SER A 173 -0.48 1.16 1.58
N GLY A 174 -0.95 -0.05 1.30
CA GLY A 174 -0.19 -1.28 1.53
C GLY A 174 1.07 -1.33 0.66
N ARG A 175 2.19 -1.71 1.26
CA ARG A 175 3.44 -2.02 0.57
C ARG A 175 3.87 -3.42 0.94
N ASP A 176 4.51 -4.08 0.01
CA ASP A 176 5.00 -5.43 0.22
C ASP A 176 6.41 -5.42 0.77
N ILE A 177 6.63 -6.22 1.80
CA ILE A 177 7.89 -6.31 2.53
C ILE A 177 8.22 -7.76 2.87
N CYS A 178 9.45 -8.01 3.32
CA CYS A 178 9.85 -9.30 3.85
C CYS A 178 9.82 -9.25 5.37
N PHE A 179 8.96 -10.08 5.99
CA PHE A 179 9.01 -10.39 7.40
C PHE A 179 9.92 -11.60 7.64
N TYR A 180 10.50 -11.67 8.83
CA TYR A 180 11.26 -12.85 9.24
C TYR A 180 11.11 -13.12 10.73
N ASN A 181 11.22 -14.39 11.10
CA ASN A 181 11.13 -14.83 12.50
C ASN A 181 12.50 -14.68 13.16
N LYS A 182 12.73 -13.53 13.83
CA LYS A 182 13.99 -13.24 14.53
C LYS A 182 14.40 -14.34 15.51
N LYS A 183 13.43 -14.81 16.30
CA LYS A 183 13.71 -15.83 17.31
C LYS A 183 14.15 -17.14 16.68
N LEU A 184 13.42 -17.62 15.66
CA LEU A 184 13.76 -18.86 14.96
C LEU A 184 15.16 -18.79 14.34
N LEU A 185 15.47 -17.70 13.65
CA LEU A 185 16.77 -17.55 12.99
C LEU A 185 17.91 -17.44 14.01
N ASN A 186 17.77 -16.60 15.03
CA ASN A 186 18.79 -16.37 16.04
C ASN A 186 19.07 -17.61 16.89
N ASP A 187 18.02 -18.31 17.35
CA ASP A 187 18.16 -19.52 18.16
C ASP A 187 18.91 -20.64 17.41
N ASN A 188 18.89 -20.61 16.08
CA ASN A 188 19.56 -21.60 15.23
C ASN A 188 20.83 -21.07 14.53
N ASN A 189 21.33 -19.89 14.92
CA ASN A 189 22.49 -19.23 14.32
C ASN A 189 22.37 -19.04 12.79
N ILE A 190 21.15 -18.80 12.31
CA ILE A 190 20.88 -18.50 10.89
C ILE A 190 20.95 -17.00 10.72
N LYS A 191 21.73 -16.55 9.74
CA LYS A 191 21.89 -15.15 9.38
C LYS A 191 20.55 -14.55 8.94
N THR A 192 20.24 -13.35 9.45
CA THR A 192 18.95 -12.70 9.16
C THR A 192 18.94 -11.98 7.81
N PRO A 193 17.77 -11.70 7.23
CA PRO A 193 17.65 -10.82 6.05
C PRO A 193 18.30 -9.44 6.27
N GLU A 194 18.17 -8.86 7.48
CA GLU A 194 18.74 -7.56 7.82
C GLU A 194 20.27 -7.57 7.73
N ASP A 195 20.94 -8.66 8.19
CA ASP A 195 22.38 -8.82 8.03
C ASP A 195 22.80 -8.83 6.55
N TYR A 196 22.00 -9.45 5.68
CA TYR A 196 22.27 -9.45 4.24
C TYR A 196 22.02 -8.07 3.59
N VAL A 197 21.00 -7.33 4.06
CA VAL A 197 20.77 -5.93 3.64
C VAL A 197 21.95 -5.05 4.03
N GLU A 198 22.48 -5.18 5.27
CA GLU A 198 23.64 -4.42 5.73
C GLU A 198 24.90 -4.72 4.90
N GLU A 199 25.02 -5.93 4.36
CA GLU A 199 26.11 -6.35 3.46
C GLU A 199 25.89 -5.97 1.99
N GLY A 200 24.72 -5.41 1.65
CA GLY A 200 24.34 -5.12 0.27
C GLY A 200 24.10 -6.36 -0.59
N ASN A 201 23.76 -7.49 0.03
CA ASN A 201 23.61 -8.80 -0.63
C ASN A 201 22.28 -9.50 -0.25
N TRP A 202 21.19 -8.75 -0.09
CA TRP A 202 19.87 -9.33 0.13
C TRP A 202 19.23 -9.66 -1.23
N THR A 203 19.34 -10.91 -1.67
CA THR A 203 18.93 -11.40 -3.00
C THR A 203 18.13 -12.71 -2.90
N TRP A 204 17.50 -13.15 -3.99
CA TRP A 204 16.84 -14.46 -4.04
C TRP A 204 17.79 -15.60 -3.68
N GLU A 205 19.08 -15.49 -4.02
CA GLU A 205 20.08 -16.51 -3.65
C GLU A 205 20.27 -16.58 -2.14
N THR A 206 20.45 -15.44 -1.49
CA THR A 206 20.65 -15.39 -0.03
C THR A 206 19.38 -15.72 0.74
N MET A 207 18.21 -15.32 0.22
CA MET A 207 16.92 -15.78 0.71
C MET A 207 16.82 -17.32 0.65
N THR A 208 17.19 -17.93 -0.47
CA THR A 208 17.18 -19.39 -0.64
C THR A 208 18.10 -20.07 0.36
N LYS A 209 19.27 -19.48 0.70
CA LYS A 209 20.17 -20.01 1.74
C LYS A 209 19.48 -20.05 3.09
N ILE A 210 18.81 -18.97 3.51
CA ILE A 210 18.02 -18.95 4.73
C ILE A 210 16.94 -20.04 4.70
N MET A 211 16.19 -20.11 3.61
CA MET A 211 15.10 -21.08 3.45
C MET A 211 15.58 -22.51 3.64
N ARG A 212 16.70 -22.91 3.02
CA ARG A 212 17.31 -24.23 3.17
C ARG A 212 17.72 -24.51 4.61
N GLN A 213 18.35 -23.53 5.29
CA GLN A 213 18.74 -23.68 6.68
C GLN A 213 17.53 -23.89 7.60
N VAL A 214 16.46 -23.11 7.43
CA VAL A 214 15.23 -23.28 8.23
C VAL A 214 14.58 -24.64 7.96
N THR A 215 14.45 -25.04 6.69
CA THR A 215 13.85 -26.34 6.33
C THR A 215 14.66 -27.51 6.89
N SER A 216 16.00 -27.39 7.00
CA SER A 216 16.86 -28.41 7.57
C SER A 216 16.70 -28.62 9.08
N LEU A 217 15.99 -27.73 9.79
CA LEU A 217 15.71 -27.89 11.21
C LEU A 217 14.77 -29.06 11.52
N GLY A 218 14.07 -29.58 10.51
CA GLY A 218 13.26 -30.80 10.65
C GLY A 218 11.87 -30.70 10.05
N SER A 219 11.10 -31.77 10.17
CA SER A 219 9.75 -31.84 9.65
C SER A 219 8.84 -30.77 10.26
N GLY A 220 8.08 -30.09 9.39
CA GLY A 220 7.16 -29.01 9.78
C GLY A 220 7.81 -27.63 9.89
N TYR A 221 9.11 -27.51 9.55
CA TYR A 221 9.73 -26.20 9.33
C TYR A 221 9.76 -25.88 7.84
N TYR A 222 9.42 -24.65 7.49
CA TYR A 222 9.40 -24.14 6.13
C TYR A 222 10.25 -22.89 6.01
N GLY A 223 10.98 -22.78 4.90
CA GLY A 223 11.87 -21.67 4.66
C GLY A 223 11.12 -20.36 4.54
N ALA A 224 10.07 -20.33 3.72
CA ALA A 224 9.29 -19.13 3.51
C ALA A 224 7.80 -19.39 3.22
N TYR A 225 7.01 -18.37 3.55
CA TYR A 225 5.74 -18.05 2.93
C TYR A 225 5.96 -16.92 1.94
N VAL A 226 5.44 -17.03 0.74
CA VAL A 226 5.58 -16.00 -0.30
C VAL A 226 4.21 -15.72 -0.90
N ASP A 227 3.76 -14.48 -0.76
CA ASP A 227 2.62 -14.00 -1.54
C ASP A 227 3.06 -13.86 -2.99
N MET A 228 2.37 -14.55 -3.88
CA MET A 228 2.79 -14.68 -5.27
C MET A 228 2.75 -13.36 -6.02
N GLU A 229 1.68 -12.60 -5.84
CA GLU A 229 1.53 -11.32 -6.52
C GLU A 229 2.66 -10.38 -6.11
N THR A 230 2.95 -10.33 -4.82
CA THR A 230 4.09 -9.60 -4.24
C THR A 230 5.41 -10.05 -4.87
N PHE A 231 5.63 -11.34 -4.99
CA PHE A 231 6.89 -11.86 -5.53
C PHE A 231 7.05 -11.54 -7.03
N TRP A 232 5.99 -11.68 -7.80
CA TRP A 232 6.03 -11.28 -9.21
C TRP A 232 6.24 -9.79 -9.38
N ALA A 233 5.50 -9.00 -8.60
CA ALA A 233 5.64 -7.56 -8.61
C ALA A 233 7.06 -7.13 -8.26
N SER A 234 7.68 -7.75 -7.26
CA SER A 234 9.08 -7.48 -6.90
C SER A 234 10.06 -7.79 -8.04
N ALA A 235 9.70 -8.72 -8.94
CA ALA A 235 10.45 -8.99 -10.15
C ALA A 235 10.16 -8.02 -11.31
N GLY A 236 9.35 -6.98 -11.08
CA GLY A 236 8.93 -6.03 -12.10
C GLY A 236 7.91 -6.61 -13.08
N VAL A 237 7.18 -7.67 -12.68
CA VAL A 237 6.13 -8.29 -13.48
C VAL A 237 4.80 -7.65 -13.13
N SER A 238 4.07 -7.19 -14.12
CA SER A 238 2.69 -6.73 -14.00
C SER A 238 1.80 -7.34 -15.07
N PHE A 239 0.50 -7.47 -14.81
CA PHE A 239 -0.41 -7.93 -15.85
C PHE A 239 -0.66 -6.85 -16.89
N TYR A 240 -0.65 -5.60 -16.49
CA TYR A 240 -0.83 -4.47 -17.38
C TYR A 240 -0.04 -3.27 -16.87
N GLN A 241 0.30 -2.40 -17.80
CA GLN A 241 0.94 -1.11 -17.56
C GLN A 241 0.14 -0.04 -18.30
N TYR A 242 0.06 1.15 -17.72
CA TYR A 242 -0.50 2.31 -18.40
C TYR A 242 0.63 3.19 -18.91
N LYS A 243 0.72 3.34 -20.22
CA LYS A 243 1.74 4.16 -20.88
C LYS A 243 1.18 4.82 -22.14
N ASP A 244 1.54 6.07 -22.36
CA ASP A 244 1.14 6.84 -23.56
C ASP A 244 -0.38 6.84 -23.82
N GLY A 245 -1.16 6.93 -22.73
CA GLY A 245 -2.62 6.99 -22.80
C GLY A 245 -3.32 5.64 -23.02
N LYS A 246 -2.62 4.51 -22.92
CA LYS A 246 -3.16 3.18 -23.16
C LYS A 246 -2.64 2.16 -22.14
N PHE A 247 -3.46 1.15 -21.88
CA PHE A 247 -3.01 -0.04 -21.20
C PHE A 247 -2.29 -0.98 -22.18
N THR A 248 -1.20 -1.56 -21.72
CA THR A 248 -0.43 -2.61 -22.41
C THR A 248 -0.13 -3.75 -21.46
N SER A 249 0.22 -4.91 -22.00
CA SER A 249 0.69 -6.03 -21.17
C SER A 249 2.02 -5.68 -20.51
N GLY A 250 2.09 -5.93 -19.21
CA GLY A 250 3.31 -5.78 -18.40
C GLY A 250 4.07 -7.10 -18.19
N LEU A 251 3.66 -8.17 -18.86
CA LEU A 251 4.35 -9.46 -18.79
C LEU A 251 5.70 -9.37 -19.51
N GLY A 252 6.77 -9.58 -18.77
CA GLY A 252 8.14 -9.51 -19.27
C GLY A 252 8.92 -10.79 -19.04
N SER A 253 10.19 -10.81 -19.48
CA SER A 253 11.11 -11.96 -19.31
C SER A 253 11.32 -12.36 -17.85
N ASN A 254 11.17 -11.44 -16.92
CA ASN A 254 11.31 -11.70 -15.49
C ASN A 254 10.19 -12.62 -14.93
N LEU A 255 9.03 -12.70 -15.61
CA LEU A 255 7.99 -13.65 -15.24
C LEU A 255 8.50 -15.10 -15.27
N THR A 256 9.19 -15.47 -16.34
CA THR A 256 9.80 -16.81 -16.45
C THR A 256 10.80 -17.06 -15.32
N LYS A 257 11.64 -16.07 -14.98
CA LYS A 257 12.60 -16.17 -13.86
C LYS A 257 11.87 -16.38 -12.53
N ALA A 258 10.86 -15.55 -12.25
CA ALA A 258 10.10 -15.63 -11.00
C ALA A 258 9.35 -16.96 -10.86
N MET A 259 8.70 -17.43 -11.93
CA MET A 259 7.99 -18.71 -11.95
C MET A 259 8.95 -19.89 -11.76
N THR A 260 10.10 -19.86 -12.43
CA THR A 260 11.13 -20.91 -12.28
C THR A 260 11.68 -20.94 -10.85
N GLN A 261 11.91 -19.78 -10.25
CA GLN A 261 12.39 -19.68 -8.87
C GLN A 261 11.36 -20.23 -7.87
N LEU A 262 10.09 -19.88 -8.02
CA LEU A 262 9.01 -20.42 -7.19
C LEU A 262 8.87 -21.94 -7.33
N SER A 263 8.91 -22.45 -8.56
CA SER A 263 8.89 -23.88 -8.83
C SER A 263 10.06 -24.60 -8.15
N THR A 264 11.26 -24.03 -8.24
CA THR A 264 12.45 -24.58 -7.59
C THR A 264 12.28 -24.66 -6.08
N TRP A 265 11.77 -23.60 -5.44
CA TRP A 265 11.53 -23.62 -3.99
C TRP A 265 10.48 -24.64 -3.55
N LEU A 266 9.44 -24.84 -4.38
CA LEU A 266 8.43 -25.87 -4.14
C LEU A 266 9.00 -27.29 -4.31
N ASP A 267 9.75 -27.53 -5.37
CA ASP A 267 10.37 -28.82 -5.66
C ASP A 267 11.42 -29.23 -4.61
N GLU A 268 12.16 -28.25 -4.07
CA GLU A 268 13.09 -28.45 -2.95
C GLU A 268 12.38 -28.59 -1.58
N GLY A 269 11.05 -28.41 -1.53
CA GLY A 269 10.29 -28.46 -0.27
C GLY A 269 10.56 -27.30 0.69
N LEU A 270 11.11 -26.20 0.18
CA LEU A 270 11.41 -24.98 0.97
C LEU A 270 10.14 -24.19 1.30
N MET A 271 9.10 -24.38 0.52
CA MET A 271 7.76 -23.81 0.68
C MET A 271 6.74 -24.95 0.67
N HIS A 272 5.68 -24.81 1.45
CA HIS A 272 4.63 -25.83 1.51
C HIS A 272 3.47 -25.58 0.52
N GLY A 273 3.65 -24.83 -0.53
CA GLY A 273 2.56 -24.47 -1.45
C GLY A 273 2.01 -23.07 -1.12
N VAL A 274 0.77 -22.83 -1.50
CA VAL A 274 0.20 -21.52 -1.59
C VAL A 274 -1.09 -21.42 -0.80
N GLY A 275 -1.23 -20.34 -0.06
CA GLY A 275 -2.47 -20.00 0.61
C GLY A 275 -2.26 -19.26 1.95
N TYR A 276 -3.32 -18.67 2.44
CA TYR A 276 -3.34 -17.88 3.67
C TYR A 276 -3.10 -18.70 4.95
N ASP A 277 -3.15 -20.04 4.87
CA ASP A 277 -3.04 -20.95 6.01
C ASP A 277 -1.65 -20.95 6.67
N TYR A 278 -0.61 -20.50 5.95
CA TYR A 278 0.77 -20.46 6.48
C TYR A 278 1.06 -19.30 7.41
N ARG A 279 0.20 -18.32 7.48
CA ARG A 279 0.29 -17.25 8.48
C ARG A 279 0.26 -17.83 9.89
N ASP A 280 -0.55 -18.87 10.11
CA ASP A 280 -0.61 -19.58 11.37
C ASP A 280 0.70 -20.32 11.70
N GLU A 281 1.35 -20.91 10.71
CA GLU A 281 2.64 -21.58 10.90
C GLU A 281 3.76 -20.58 11.19
N PHE A 282 3.75 -19.38 10.57
CA PHE A 282 4.66 -18.31 10.92
C PHE A 282 4.43 -17.84 12.37
N ASN A 283 3.19 -17.63 12.76
CA ASN A 283 2.80 -17.28 14.14
C ASN A 283 3.25 -18.35 15.16
N LYS A 284 3.28 -19.64 14.78
CA LYS A 284 3.78 -20.75 15.60
C LYS A 284 5.30 -20.87 15.61
N GLY A 285 6.02 -20.02 14.88
CA GLY A 285 7.48 -20.07 14.79
C GLY A 285 8.02 -21.19 13.91
N LYS A 286 7.24 -21.66 12.93
CA LYS A 286 7.60 -22.77 12.04
C LYS A 286 8.04 -22.33 10.64
N VAL A 287 7.91 -21.07 10.32
CA VAL A 287 8.30 -20.47 9.04
C VAL A 287 9.36 -19.39 9.26
N GLY A 288 10.42 -19.42 8.48
CA GLY A 288 11.56 -18.49 8.61
C GLY A 288 11.24 -17.10 8.09
N LEU A 289 10.68 -17.02 6.90
CA LEU A 289 10.45 -15.78 6.14
C LEU A 289 8.99 -15.68 5.67
N ALA A 290 8.50 -14.46 5.53
CA ALA A 290 7.20 -14.21 4.89
C ALA A 290 7.27 -12.97 4.00
N ILE A 291 7.07 -13.11 2.69
CA ILE A 291 6.94 -12.00 1.75
C ILE A 291 5.46 -11.71 1.58
N THR A 292 5.00 -10.57 2.09
CA THR A 292 3.60 -10.14 2.05
C THR A 292 3.51 -8.64 2.36
N ASN A 293 2.30 -8.08 2.36
CA ASN A 293 2.11 -6.66 2.59
C ASN A 293 2.31 -6.22 4.06
N ASP A 294 2.51 -4.94 4.25
CA ASP A 294 2.86 -4.28 5.51
C ASP A 294 1.73 -4.30 6.57
N TYR A 295 0.56 -4.87 6.27
CA TYR A 295 -0.47 -5.10 7.29
C TYR A 295 0.07 -5.95 8.46
N GLY A 296 1.09 -6.77 8.24
CA GLY A 296 1.81 -7.49 9.28
C GLY A 296 2.51 -6.60 10.32
N LEU A 297 2.76 -5.31 10.03
CA LEU A 297 3.30 -4.34 10.99
C LEU A 297 2.24 -3.84 11.99
N GLN A 298 0.97 -4.16 11.78
CA GLN A 298 -0.13 -3.72 12.63
C GLN A 298 -0.45 -4.74 13.73
N LYS A 299 -0.86 -4.27 14.90
CA LYS A 299 -1.24 -5.13 16.05
C LYS A 299 -2.37 -6.12 15.75
N LYS A 300 -3.31 -5.72 14.88
CA LYS A 300 -4.39 -6.59 14.39
C LYS A 300 -4.03 -7.34 13.10
N GLY A 301 -2.77 -7.19 12.65
CA GLY A 301 -2.26 -7.74 11.41
C GLY A 301 -2.01 -9.25 11.43
N TYR A 302 -1.25 -9.72 10.45
CA TYR A 302 -1.02 -11.16 10.23
C TYR A 302 -0.33 -11.86 11.41
N TRP A 303 0.53 -11.14 12.14
CA TRP A 303 1.38 -11.68 13.19
C TRP A 303 0.89 -11.38 14.61
N LYS A 304 -0.40 -11.11 14.75
CA LYS A 304 -1.03 -10.71 16.04
C LYS A 304 -0.84 -11.68 17.20
N SER A 305 -0.48 -12.93 16.93
CA SER A 305 -0.22 -13.98 17.94
C SER A 305 1.26 -14.13 18.30
N MET A 306 2.16 -13.39 17.62
CA MET A 306 3.59 -13.39 17.93
C MET A 306 3.94 -12.25 18.89
N ASP A 307 5.00 -12.48 19.68
CA ASP A 307 5.68 -11.42 20.39
C ASP A 307 6.33 -10.46 19.37
N PRO A 308 6.03 -9.16 19.37
CA PRO A 308 6.64 -8.19 18.45
C PRO A 308 8.18 -8.22 18.43
N ALA A 309 8.83 -8.56 19.56
CA ALA A 309 10.28 -8.70 19.65
C ALA A 309 10.83 -9.84 18.76
N HIS A 310 9.99 -10.80 18.41
CA HIS A 310 10.36 -11.94 17.57
C HIS A 310 10.14 -11.68 16.07
N ILE A 311 9.54 -10.56 15.70
CA ILE A 311 9.23 -10.20 14.33
C ILE A 311 10.31 -9.26 13.80
N GLY A 312 10.97 -9.66 12.72
CA GLY A 312 11.82 -8.79 11.91
C GLY A 312 11.12 -8.43 10.61
N TYR A 313 11.52 -7.33 10.00
CA TYR A 313 11.01 -6.87 8.71
C TYR A 313 12.07 -6.05 7.98
N THR A 314 12.09 -6.20 6.66
CA THR A 314 13.00 -5.49 5.77
C THR A 314 12.43 -5.43 4.35
N SER A 315 13.19 -4.85 3.41
CA SER A 315 12.81 -4.83 2.00
C SER A 315 12.66 -6.24 1.42
N ILE A 316 11.92 -6.36 0.34
CA ILE A 316 11.88 -7.58 -0.48
C ILE A 316 13.29 -7.84 -1.03
N PRO A 317 13.70 -9.13 -1.20
CA PRO A 317 15.00 -9.45 -1.76
C PRO A 317 15.12 -9.04 -3.23
N ASP A 318 16.27 -8.51 -3.62
CA ASP A 318 16.62 -8.26 -5.01
C ASP A 318 16.65 -9.58 -5.80
N ILE A 319 16.39 -9.52 -7.11
CA ILE A 319 16.48 -10.70 -7.97
C ILE A 319 17.90 -11.26 -7.94
N ASP A 320 18.88 -10.38 -8.14
CA ASP A 320 20.31 -10.64 -8.04
C ASP A 320 21.05 -9.33 -7.68
N GLN A 321 22.37 -9.37 -7.57
CA GLN A 321 23.15 -8.19 -7.21
C GLN A 321 23.07 -7.03 -8.22
N ASN A 322 22.68 -7.33 -9.47
CA ASN A 322 22.60 -6.34 -10.55
C ASN A 322 21.17 -5.91 -10.85
N THR A 323 20.17 -6.66 -10.37
CA THR A 323 18.75 -6.45 -10.66
C THR A 323 18.00 -6.24 -9.37
N LYS A 324 17.69 -4.97 -9.08
CA LYS A 324 16.93 -4.59 -7.90
C LYS A 324 15.48 -5.06 -7.97
N ALA A 325 14.93 -5.37 -6.80
CA ALA A 325 13.51 -5.59 -6.67
C ALA A 325 12.74 -4.32 -7.01
N SER A 326 11.63 -4.46 -7.72
CA SER A 326 10.64 -3.40 -7.85
C SER A 326 9.82 -3.29 -6.57
N GLU A 327 9.42 -2.09 -6.18
CA GLU A 327 8.41 -1.96 -5.13
C GLU A 327 7.11 -2.60 -5.58
N ALA A 328 6.58 -3.42 -4.72
CA ALA A 328 5.30 -4.05 -4.89
C ALA A 328 4.33 -3.59 -3.81
N GLY A 329 3.06 -3.54 -4.11
CA GLY A 329 2.06 -3.18 -3.12
C GLY A 329 0.64 -3.33 -3.66
N LEU A 330 -0.28 -3.48 -2.74
CA LEU A 330 -1.70 -3.33 -3.00
C LEU A 330 -2.01 -1.82 -3.02
N TYR A 331 -2.11 -1.25 -4.20
CA TYR A 331 -2.41 0.18 -4.35
C TYR A 331 -3.89 0.44 -4.05
N GLN A 332 -4.18 0.41 -2.78
CA GLN A 332 -5.51 0.71 -2.26
C GLN A 332 -5.74 2.21 -2.26
N GLY A 333 -6.97 2.63 -2.46
CA GLY A 333 -7.27 4.05 -2.47
C GLY A 333 -8.75 4.37 -2.44
N TRP A 334 -9.01 5.60 -2.07
CA TRP A 334 -10.34 6.20 -2.05
C TRP A 334 -10.62 6.90 -3.35
N GLY A 335 -11.83 6.73 -3.85
CA GLY A 335 -12.35 7.46 -5.00
C GLY A 335 -13.71 8.07 -4.73
N ILE A 336 -14.18 8.89 -5.65
CA ILE A 336 -15.52 9.47 -5.65
C ILE A 336 -16.37 8.71 -6.65
N CYS A 337 -17.54 8.24 -6.24
CA CYS A 337 -18.45 7.51 -7.13
C CYS A 337 -19.00 8.42 -8.23
N LYS A 338 -19.13 7.89 -9.45
CA LYS A 338 -19.85 8.53 -10.53
C LYS A 338 -21.31 8.74 -10.08
N GLY A 339 -21.81 9.97 -10.18
CA GLY A 339 -23.17 10.33 -9.72
C GLY A 339 -23.32 10.48 -8.20
N ALA A 340 -22.22 10.63 -7.46
CA ALA A 340 -22.26 10.98 -6.03
C ALA A 340 -23.09 12.24 -5.79
N SER A 341 -23.94 12.19 -4.79
CA SER A 341 -24.80 13.34 -4.43
C SER A 341 -24.06 14.40 -3.62
N ASN A 342 -23.03 14.01 -2.91
CA ASN A 342 -22.26 14.90 -2.03
C ASN A 342 -20.75 14.68 -2.16
N PRO A 343 -20.16 14.90 -3.36
CA PRO A 343 -18.74 14.58 -3.62
C PRO A 343 -17.77 15.40 -2.75
N VAL A 344 -18.10 16.66 -2.43
CA VAL A 344 -17.24 17.52 -1.61
C VAL A 344 -17.20 17.03 -0.15
N ALA A 345 -18.35 16.66 0.42
CA ALA A 345 -18.37 16.04 1.75
C ALA A 345 -17.66 14.67 1.75
N GLY A 346 -17.80 13.91 0.65
CA GLY A 346 -17.05 12.67 0.43
C GLY A 346 -15.54 12.90 0.46
N GLY A 347 -15.03 13.92 -0.23
CA GLY A 347 -13.62 14.30 -0.21
C GLY A 347 -13.14 14.72 1.16
N LEU A 348 -13.92 15.53 1.88
CA LEU A 348 -13.60 15.94 3.25
C LEU A 348 -13.49 14.73 4.18
N PHE A 349 -14.43 13.77 4.07
CA PHE A 349 -14.37 12.53 4.83
C PHE A 349 -13.14 11.68 4.47
N ILE A 350 -12.87 11.49 3.17
CA ILE A 350 -11.69 10.74 2.70
C ILE A 350 -10.43 11.32 3.33
N ARG A 351 -10.24 12.64 3.26
CA ARG A 351 -9.07 13.30 3.82
C ARG A 351 -8.96 13.11 5.34
N TYR A 352 -10.06 13.28 6.06
CA TYR A 352 -10.10 13.11 7.50
C TYR A 352 -9.86 11.65 7.91
N TYR A 353 -10.60 10.72 7.30
CA TYR A 353 -10.56 9.31 7.63
C TYR A 353 -9.23 8.64 7.24
N SER A 354 -8.62 9.09 6.15
CA SER A 354 -7.33 8.55 5.70
C SER A 354 -6.15 9.09 6.50
N ASN A 355 -6.28 10.27 7.13
CA ASN A 355 -5.17 10.89 7.84
C ASN A 355 -4.82 10.07 9.10
N ILE A 356 -3.60 9.51 9.08
CA ILE A 356 -3.11 8.66 10.17
C ILE A 356 -3.07 9.41 11.52
N ALA A 357 -2.93 10.75 11.50
CA ALA A 357 -2.93 11.57 12.70
C ALA A 357 -4.27 11.55 13.47
N ASN A 358 -5.37 11.15 12.81
CA ASN A 358 -6.69 11.00 13.43
C ASN A 358 -6.89 9.65 14.12
N TYR A 359 -5.91 8.74 14.00
CA TYR A 359 -5.94 7.43 14.66
C TYR A 359 -5.05 7.42 15.89
N ASP A 360 -5.40 6.61 16.86
CA ASP A 360 -4.47 6.25 17.94
C ASP A 360 -3.37 5.34 17.39
N ILE A 361 -2.30 5.96 16.91
CA ILE A 361 -1.17 5.29 16.27
C ILE A 361 -0.50 4.31 17.25
N SER A 362 -0.47 4.62 18.55
CA SER A 362 0.10 3.75 19.57
C SER A 362 -0.60 2.40 19.65
N ASN A 363 -1.86 2.34 19.22
CA ASN A 363 -2.66 1.13 19.14
C ASN A 363 -2.70 0.46 17.76
N LYS A 364 -2.21 1.13 16.71
CA LYS A 364 -2.25 0.60 15.34
C LYS A 364 -1.07 -0.34 15.04
N TYR A 365 0.15 0.04 15.38
CA TYR A 365 1.37 -0.68 15.01
C TYR A 365 1.93 -1.53 16.15
N ILE A 366 2.65 -2.60 15.80
CA ILE A 366 3.26 -3.52 16.79
C ILE A 366 4.35 -2.84 17.62
N THR A 367 5.09 -1.91 17.03
CA THR A 367 6.12 -1.08 17.67
C THR A 367 6.17 0.30 17.01
N GLU A 368 6.85 1.27 17.65
CA GLU A 368 7.15 2.57 17.08
C GLU A 368 8.05 2.46 15.84
N ASP A 369 9.03 1.56 15.86
CA ASP A 369 9.89 1.29 14.70
C ASP A 369 9.10 0.76 13.51
N ALA A 370 8.12 -0.12 13.74
CA ALA A 370 7.22 -0.63 12.70
C ALA A 370 6.37 0.49 12.08
N MET A 371 5.89 1.43 12.90
CA MET A 371 5.19 2.63 12.42
C MET A 371 6.11 3.48 11.54
N ASN A 372 7.30 3.79 12.04
CA ASN A 372 8.28 4.61 11.31
C ASN A 372 8.70 3.96 9.99
N TYR A 373 8.79 2.62 9.97
CA TYR A 373 9.07 1.87 8.76
C TYR A 373 7.93 1.99 7.75
N ALA A 374 6.68 1.77 8.16
CA ALA A 374 5.51 1.89 7.29
C ALA A 374 5.35 3.31 6.71
N LEU A 375 5.60 4.34 7.52
CA LEU A 375 5.56 5.73 7.06
C LEU A 375 6.63 6.00 6.00
N ARG A 376 7.85 5.48 6.17
CA ARG A 376 8.92 5.63 5.17
C ARG A 376 8.60 4.95 3.85
N LEU A 377 7.98 3.78 3.87
CA LEU A 377 7.57 3.06 2.66
C LEU A 377 6.61 3.86 1.78
N THR A 378 5.82 4.72 2.38
CA THR A 378 4.73 5.44 1.69
C THR A 378 4.99 6.93 1.51
N SER A 379 6.04 7.48 2.13
CA SER A 379 6.37 8.92 2.08
C SER A 379 7.39 9.30 1.01
N GLY A 380 8.07 8.31 0.40
CA GLY A 380 9.10 8.54 -0.60
C GLY A 380 8.57 8.37 -2.03
N THR A 381 9.01 9.23 -2.94
CA THR A 381 9.09 8.87 -4.35
C THR A 381 10.25 7.91 -4.47
N THR A 382 9.99 6.62 -4.51
CA THR A 382 11.04 5.66 -4.72
C THR A 382 11.43 5.68 -6.19
N GLU A 383 12.70 5.86 -6.46
CA GLU A 383 13.26 5.87 -7.82
C GLU A 383 13.08 4.55 -8.58
N ASN A 384 12.58 3.51 -7.88
CA ASN A 384 12.41 2.15 -8.38
C ASN A 384 10.96 1.65 -8.35
N THR A 385 9.98 2.53 -8.32
CA THR A 385 8.59 2.12 -8.50
C THR A 385 8.38 1.62 -9.93
N GLY A 386 8.84 0.43 -10.19
CA GLY A 386 8.29 -0.40 -11.25
C GLY A 386 6.84 -0.67 -10.85
N HIS A 387 5.96 0.26 -11.17
CA HIS A 387 4.56 0.26 -10.80
C HIS A 387 3.91 -1.04 -11.24
N CYS A 388 3.84 -1.99 -10.34
CA CYS A 388 3.26 -3.28 -10.63
C CYS A 388 1.79 -3.23 -10.30
N LEU A 389 1.00 -2.84 -11.30
CA LEU A 389 -0.45 -2.93 -11.23
C LEU A 389 -0.87 -4.39 -11.36
N MET A 390 -0.70 -5.16 -10.28
CA MET A 390 -1.26 -6.51 -10.15
C MET A 390 -2.69 -6.48 -9.62
N THR A 391 -3.09 -5.33 -9.08
CA THR A 391 -4.42 -5.10 -8.53
C THR A 391 -5.51 -5.21 -9.59
N GLY A 392 -6.64 -5.79 -9.24
CA GLY A 392 -7.74 -6.02 -10.18
C GLY A 392 -7.49 -7.13 -11.20
N SER A 393 -6.44 -7.93 -11.03
CA SER A 393 -6.07 -8.98 -11.98
C SER A 393 -7.20 -9.98 -12.23
N SER A 394 -7.90 -10.42 -11.20
CA SER A 394 -9.02 -11.36 -11.32
C SER A 394 -10.18 -10.79 -12.14
N GLN A 395 -10.46 -9.50 -11.98
CA GLN A 395 -11.55 -8.82 -12.70
C GLN A 395 -11.16 -8.46 -14.13
N VAL A 396 -9.89 -8.15 -14.37
CA VAL A 396 -9.36 -7.92 -15.71
C VAL A 396 -9.22 -9.21 -16.50
N LEU A 397 -8.75 -10.26 -15.84
CA LEU A 397 -8.46 -11.54 -16.49
C LEU A 397 -9.66 -12.46 -16.53
N GLY A 398 -10.70 -12.21 -15.70
CA GLY A 398 -11.87 -13.08 -15.59
C GLY A 398 -11.57 -14.42 -14.94
N GLN A 399 -10.43 -14.55 -14.25
CA GLN A 399 -10.00 -15.75 -13.55
C GLN A 399 -9.45 -15.42 -12.17
N ASP A 400 -9.63 -16.37 -11.25
CA ASP A 400 -9.03 -16.30 -9.92
C ASP A 400 -7.50 -16.23 -10.04
N ARG A 401 -6.91 -15.28 -9.34
CA ARG A 401 -5.47 -15.10 -9.19
C ARG A 401 -4.74 -16.39 -8.79
N PHE A 402 -5.38 -17.24 -7.98
CA PHE A 402 -4.84 -18.54 -7.58
C PHE A 402 -4.67 -19.53 -8.74
N THR A 403 -5.31 -19.31 -9.88
CA THR A 403 -5.07 -20.12 -11.08
C THR A 403 -3.62 -20.03 -11.52
N TYR A 404 -2.99 -18.85 -11.39
CA TYR A 404 -1.59 -18.65 -11.79
C TYR A 404 -0.59 -19.30 -10.83
N TRP A 405 -0.97 -19.50 -9.57
CA TRP A 405 -0.16 -20.26 -8.63
C TRP A 405 0.00 -21.73 -9.00
N LYS A 406 -1.06 -22.34 -9.46
CA LYS A 406 -1.00 -23.71 -9.97
C LYS A 406 0.00 -23.85 -11.11
N LEU A 407 0.31 -22.74 -11.80
CA LEU A 407 1.36 -22.70 -12.81
C LEU A 407 2.75 -22.89 -12.22
N ALA A 408 3.05 -22.27 -11.09
CA ALA A 408 4.34 -22.44 -10.40
C ALA A 408 4.53 -23.84 -9.83
N GLN A 409 3.44 -24.56 -9.54
CA GLN A 409 3.49 -25.95 -9.08
C GLN A 409 3.73 -26.96 -10.21
N ASN A 410 3.71 -26.52 -11.45
CA ASN A 410 3.91 -27.38 -12.60
C ASN A 410 5.41 -27.53 -12.94
N ASN A 411 5.73 -28.66 -13.57
CA ASN A 411 7.06 -28.90 -14.10
C ASN A 411 7.54 -27.74 -15.00
N PRO A 412 8.79 -27.26 -14.89
CA PRO A 412 9.35 -26.19 -15.74
C PRO A 412 9.09 -26.33 -17.25
N LYS A 413 8.94 -27.55 -17.77
CA LYS A 413 8.56 -27.80 -19.17
C LYS A 413 7.13 -27.37 -19.49
N GLN A 414 6.25 -27.29 -18.50
CA GLN A 414 4.85 -26.89 -18.68
C GLN A 414 4.69 -25.37 -18.44
N ILE A 415 5.59 -24.74 -17.71
CA ILE A 415 5.54 -23.30 -17.41
C ILE A 415 5.48 -22.49 -18.70
N GLN A 416 6.31 -22.79 -19.69
CA GLN A 416 6.36 -22.02 -20.94
C GLN A 416 5.02 -22.02 -21.68
N GLN A 417 4.40 -23.18 -21.84
CA GLN A 417 3.09 -23.30 -22.52
C GLN A 417 1.98 -22.57 -21.76
N GLN A 418 2.05 -22.58 -20.43
CA GLN A 418 1.07 -21.91 -19.58
C GLN A 418 1.27 -20.40 -19.55
N LEU A 419 2.52 -19.92 -19.62
CA LEU A 419 2.84 -18.50 -19.78
C LEU A 419 2.29 -17.94 -21.10
N GLU A 420 2.32 -18.69 -22.17
CA GLU A 420 1.71 -18.32 -23.46
C GLU A 420 0.18 -18.18 -23.34
N SER A 421 -0.48 -19.15 -22.67
CA SER A 421 -1.91 -19.07 -22.39
C SER A 421 -2.26 -17.84 -21.53
N MET A 422 -1.46 -17.57 -20.51
CA MET A 422 -1.64 -16.40 -19.63
C MET A 422 -1.44 -15.09 -20.42
N ALA A 423 -0.46 -15.02 -21.30
CA ALA A 423 -0.22 -13.84 -22.14
C ALA A 423 -1.43 -13.52 -23.02
N ASN A 424 -2.10 -14.52 -23.57
CA ASN A 424 -3.33 -14.30 -24.35
C ASN A 424 -4.46 -13.73 -23.49
N GLN A 425 -4.68 -14.27 -22.30
CA GLN A 425 -5.69 -13.78 -21.35
C GLN A 425 -5.41 -12.36 -20.88
N VAL A 426 -4.15 -12.03 -20.58
CA VAL A 426 -3.72 -10.66 -20.24
C VAL A 426 -4.00 -9.70 -21.40
N ASN A 427 -3.68 -10.08 -22.63
CA ASN A 427 -3.95 -9.24 -23.80
C ASN A 427 -5.45 -8.99 -24.01
N GLU A 428 -6.31 -10.00 -23.81
CA GLU A 428 -7.76 -9.81 -23.82
C GLU A 428 -8.23 -8.88 -22.70
N GLY A 429 -7.66 -9.01 -21.49
CA GLY A 429 -7.93 -8.12 -20.38
C GLY A 429 -7.52 -6.67 -20.67
N VAL A 430 -6.34 -6.47 -21.23
CA VAL A 430 -5.83 -5.16 -21.67
C VAL A 430 -6.75 -4.54 -22.73
N ASN A 431 -7.24 -5.30 -23.69
CA ASN A 431 -8.20 -4.81 -24.68
C ASN A 431 -9.51 -4.33 -24.02
N ARG A 432 -10.02 -5.09 -23.02
CA ARG A 432 -11.21 -4.68 -22.27
C ARG A 432 -10.96 -3.40 -21.46
N LEU A 433 -9.77 -3.24 -20.84
CA LEU A 433 -9.39 -2.01 -20.14
C LEU A 433 -9.32 -0.81 -21.07
N ASN A 434 -8.72 -0.96 -22.25
CA ASN A 434 -8.65 0.13 -23.23
C ASN A 434 -10.04 0.51 -23.75
N ALA A 435 -10.94 -0.43 -24.00
CA ALA A 435 -12.33 -0.15 -24.36
C ALA A 435 -13.06 0.64 -23.25
N ARG A 436 -12.82 0.32 -21.97
CA ARG A 436 -13.37 1.09 -20.84
C ARG A 436 -12.79 2.50 -20.77
N LEU A 437 -11.48 2.65 -20.99
CA LEU A 437 -10.82 3.94 -21.02
C LEU A 437 -11.41 4.84 -22.11
N ASP A 438 -11.65 4.29 -23.28
CA ASP A 438 -12.30 4.98 -24.40
C ASP A 438 -13.74 5.42 -24.06
N SER A 439 -14.51 4.58 -23.35
CA SER A 439 -15.85 4.90 -22.85
C SER A 439 -15.82 6.04 -21.84
N VAL A 440 -14.93 5.95 -20.84
CA VAL A 440 -14.74 7.03 -19.85
C VAL A 440 -14.35 8.35 -20.52
N ALA A 441 -13.48 8.31 -21.55
CA ALA A 441 -13.07 9.50 -22.28
C ALA A 441 -14.23 10.15 -23.08
N LYS A 442 -15.21 9.36 -23.48
CA LYS A 442 -16.43 9.83 -24.16
C LYS A 442 -17.54 10.29 -23.20
N GLY A 443 -17.34 10.07 -21.91
CA GLY A 443 -18.36 10.40 -20.89
C GLY A 443 -19.53 9.41 -20.82
N GLU A 444 -19.33 8.19 -21.36
CA GLU A 444 -20.32 7.11 -21.38
C GLU A 444 -20.27 6.27 -20.07
#